data_c7724c0cfb1795c7f583c62bc869b16f
#
_entry.id   c7724c0cfb1795c7f583c62bc869b16f
#
_cell.length_a   1.000
_cell.length_b   1.000
_cell.length_c   1.000
_cell.angle_alpha   90.00
_cell.angle_beta   90.00
_cell.angle_gamma   90.00
#
_symmetry.space_group_name_H-M   'P 1'
#
loop_
_entity.id
_entity.type
_entity.pdbx_description
1 polymer ?
#
loop_
_entity_poly.entity_id
_entity_poly.type
_entity_poly.pdbx_seq_one_letter_code
_entity_poly.pdbx_strand_id
1 'polypeptide(L)'
;MQTLADSGFRSIICNRPDGESPGQPAFEQINSAAKALNIVARHIPVEPGNISTQDVDNFNSALLELPGPTFAYCRTGFRSQKLWSLTQPATNPLSSLIKTVKEAGAGVLRARR
;
A
#
# COMPACT_ATOMS: atom_id res chain seq x y z
N MET A 1 -11.06 7.98 3.56
CA MET A 1 -10.62 8.09 2.14
C MET A 1 -10.40 9.54 1.72
N GLN A 2 -11.29 10.44 2.10
CA GLN A 2 -11.12 11.85 1.77
C GLN A 2 -9.79 12.43 2.30
N THR A 3 -9.38 12.01 3.48
CA THR A 3 -8.12 12.45 4.08
C THR A 3 -6.91 12.11 3.20
N LEU A 4 -6.93 10.95 2.54
CA LEU A 4 -5.85 10.57 1.63
C LEU A 4 -5.78 11.49 0.42
N ALA A 5 -6.95 11.81 -0.17
CA ALA A 5 -7.02 12.74 -1.29
C ALA A 5 -6.52 14.12 -0.89
N ASP A 6 -6.93 14.59 0.29
CA ASP A 6 -6.52 15.90 0.82
C ASP A 6 -5.02 15.95 1.09
N SER A 7 -4.41 14.80 1.43
CA SER A 7 -2.97 14.69 1.67
C SER A 7 -2.16 14.54 0.38
N GLY A 8 -2.82 14.53 -0.78
CA GLY A 8 -2.17 14.50 -2.08
C GLY A 8 -1.85 13.11 -2.61
N PHE A 9 -2.35 12.04 -1.98
CA PHE A 9 -2.17 10.69 -2.51
C PHE A 9 -2.99 10.49 -3.77
N ARG A 10 -2.39 9.87 -4.77
CA ARG A 10 -3.01 9.63 -6.06
C ARG A 10 -3.31 8.17 -6.33
N SER A 11 -2.74 7.28 -5.56
CA SER A 11 -3.00 5.85 -5.68
C SER A 11 -2.92 5.14 -4.34
N ILE A 12 -3.52 3.95 -4.27
CA ILE A 12 -3.59 3.12 -3.08
C ILE A 12 -3.22 1.69 -3.47
N ILE A 13 -2.39 1.04 -2.68
CA ILE A 13 -2.15 -0.40 -2.77
C ILE A 13 -2.62 -1.05 -1.48
N CYS A 14 -3.55 -1.99 -1.60
CA CYS A 14 -4.03 -2.79 -0.47
C CYS A 14 -3.28 -4.12 -0.45
N ASN A 15 -2.47 -4.34 0.58
CA ASN A 15 -1.74 -5.60 0.76
C ASN A 15 -2.47 -6.56 1.69
N ARG A 16 -3.67 -6.21 2.09
CA ARG A 16 -4.46 -7.00 3.04
C ARG A 16 -5.46 -7.87 2.30
N PRO A 17 -5.40 -9.21 2.48
CA PRO A 17 -6.44 -10.08 1.92
C PRO A 17 -7.82 -9.74 2.47
N ASP A 18 -8.86 -9.91 1.64
CA ASP A 18 -10.22 -9.73 2.10
C ASP A 18 -10.56 -10.78 3.16
N GLY A 19 -11.37 -10.40 4.13
CA GLY A 19 -11.82 -11.33 5.14
C GLY A 19 -10.78 -11.68 6.21
N GLU A 20 -9.69 -10.93 6.28
CA GLU A 20 -8.64 -11.19 7.26
C GLU A 20 -9.09 -10.93 8.70
N SER A 21 -10.01 -10.00 8.89
CA SER A 21 -10.57 -9.68 10.21
C SER A 21 -12.06 -9.43 10.10
N PRO A 22 -12.82 -9.72 11.19
CA PRO A 22 -14.25 -9.38 11.22
C PRO A 22 -14.46 -7.89 11.03
N GLY A 23 -15.43 -7.52 10.22
CA GLY A 23 -15.75 -6.11 9.98
C GLY A 23 -14.82 -5.36 9.05
N GLN A 24 -13.80 -6.03 8.52
CA GLN A 24 -12.91 -5.42 7.56
C GLN A 24 -13.64 -5.09 6.26
N PRO A 25 -13.52 -3.86 5.74
CA PRO A 25 -14.10 -3.55 4.43
C PRO A 25 -13.45 -4.38 3.32
N ALA A 26 -14.25 -4.90 2.41
CA ALA A 26 -13.72 -5.58 1.23
C ALA A 26 -13.00 -4.59 0.33
N PHE A 27 -12.01 -5.06 -0.43
CA PHE A 27 -11.26 -4.20 -1.35
C PHE A 27 -12.19 -3.48 -2.33
N GLU A 28 -13.26 -4.12 -2.80
CA GLU A 28 -14.20 -3.48 -3.71
C GLU A 28 -14.82 -2.20 -3.12
N GLN A 29 -15.05 -2.18 -1.82
CA GLN A 29 -15.57 -0.98 -1.14
C GLN A 29 -14.50 0.12 -1.12
N ILE A 30 -13.25 -0.25 -0.89
CA ILE A 30 -12.12 0.68 -0.93
C ILE A 30 -11.94 1.22 -2.35
N ASN A 31 -12.01 0.34 -3.34
CA ASN A 31 -11.85 0.72 -4.74
C ASN A 31 -12.93 1.71 -5.18
N SER A 32 -14.18 1.46 -4.81
CA SER A 32 -15.28 2.37 -5.14
C SER A 32 -15.10 3.74 -4.51
N ALA A 33 -14.71 3.78 -3.24
CA ALA A 33 -14.46 5.05 -2.55
C ALA A 33 -13.28 5.79 -3.17
N ALA A 34 -12.23 5.08 -3.56
CA ALA A 34 -11.05 5.68 -4.20
C ALA A 34 -11.42 6.27 -5.56
N LYS A 35 -12.19 5.57 -6.36
CA LYS A 35 -12.64 6.06 -7.68
C LYS A 35 -13.43 7.36 -7.57
N ALA A 36 -14.27 7.47 -6.54
CA ALA A 36 -15.05 8.67 -6.32
C ALA A 36 -14.16 9.91 -6.07
N LEU A 37 -12.92 9.70 -5.66
CA LEU A 37 -11.96 10.77 -5.35
C LEU A 37 -10.82 10.82 -6.38
N ASN A 38 -10.96 10.13 -7.51
CA ASN A 38 -9.95 10.06 -8.57
C ASN A 38 -8.63 9.44 -8.09
N ILE A 39 -8.71 8.51 -7.15
CA ILE A 39 -7.58 7.74 -6.66
C ILE A 39 -7.63 6.35 -7.30
N VAL A 40 -6.50 5.90 -7.85
CA VAL A 40 -6.40 4.56 -8.44
C VAL A 40 -6.04 3.56 -7.35
N ALA A 41 -6.83 2.51 -7.19
CA ALA A 41 -6.60 1.49 -6.17
C ALA A 41 -6.20 0.17 -6.82
N ARG A 42 -5.28 -0.56 -6.15
CA ARG A 42 -4.85 -1.89 -6.59
C ARG A 42 -4.78 -2.83 -5.40
N HIS A 43 -5.25 -4.05 -5.59
CA HIS A 43 -5.24 -5.08 -4.56
C HIS A 43 -4.08 -6.05 -4.83
N ILE A 44 -3.12 -6.09 -3.92
CA ILE A 44 -1.99 -7.03 -3.97
C ILE A 44 -1.96 -7.74 -2.62
N PRO A 45 -2.88 -8.71 -2.41
CA PRO A 45 -2.98 -9.37 -1.12
C PRO A 45 -1.74 -10.21 -0.82
N VAL A 46 -1.23 -10.09 0.38
CA VAL A 46 -0.03 -10.80 0.84
C VAL A 46 -0.32 -11.41 2.21
N GLU A 47 -0.01 -12.69 2.34
CA GLU A 47 -0.20 -13.39 3.61
C GLU A 47 0.82 -12.94 4.65
N PRO A 48 0.40 -12.77 5.93
CA PRO A 48 1.33 -12.42 7.00
C PRO A 48 2.43 -13.48 7.15
N GLY A 49 3.69 -13.01 7.21
CA GLY A 49 4.82 -13.90 7.39
C GLY A 49 5.19 -14.77 6.19
N ASN A 50 4.55 -14.55 5.05
CA ASN A 50 4.77 -15.38 3.86
C ASN A 50 4.82 -14.52 2.59
N ILE A 51 5.80 -13.63 2.55
CA ILE A 51 6.00 -12.75 1.40
C ILE A 51 6.82 -13.50 0.35
N SER A 52 6.25 -13.71 -0.84
CA SER A 52 6.93 -14.39 -1.93
C SER A 52 7.65 -13.41 -2.86
N THR A 53 8.56 -13.94 -3.68
CA THR A 53 9.20 -13.14 -4.73
C THR A 53 8.17 -12.55 -5.68
N GLN A 54 7.13 -13.31 -6.00
CA GLN A 54 6.06 -12.82 -6.87
C GLN A 54 5.32 -11.64 -6.25
N ASP A 55 5.10 -11.68 -4.94
CA ASP A 55 4.48 -10.56 -4.22
C ASP A 55 5.32 -9.30 -4.35
N VAL A 56 6.63 -9.43 -4.20
CA VAL A 56 7.56 -8.29 -4.36
C VAL A 56 7.52 -7.75 -5.78
N ASP A 57 7.54 -8.63 -6.78
CA ASP A 57 7.48 -8.22 -8.18
C ASP A 57 6.17 -7.50 -8.50
N ASN A 58 5.05 -8.01 -8.00
CA ASN A 58 3.75 -7.38 -8.20
C ASN A 58 3.69 -5.99 -7.55
N PHE A 59 4.25 -5.88 -6.36
CA PHE A 59 4.28 -4.62 -5.65
C PHE A 59 5.15 -3.59 -6.39
N ASN A 60 6.33 -4.02 -6.84
CA ASN A 60 7.23 -3.16 -7.60
C ASN A 60 6.60 -2.68 -8.91
N SER A 61 5.95 -3.58 -9.63
CA SER A 61 5.23 -3.22 -10.88
C SER A 61 4.14 -2.20 -10.59
N ALA A 62 3.39 -2.37 -9.51
CA ALA A 62 2.35 -1.42 -9.14
C ALA A 62 2.93 -0.04 -8.83
N LEU A 63 4.05 0.02 -8.11
CA LEU A 63 4.70 1.30 -7.82
C LEU A 63 5.16 2.02 -9.09
N LEU A 64 5.59 1.26 -10.10
CA LEU A 64 6.03 1.84 -11.36
C LEU A 64 4.86 2.29 -12.24
N GLU A 65 3.73 1.61 -12.17
CA GLU A 65 2.57 1.87 -13.01
C GLU A 65 1.61 2.91 -12.43
N LEU A 66 1.47 2.95 -11.11
CA LEU A 66 0.50 3.80 -10.46
C LEU A 66 0.98 5.25 -10.31
N PRO A 67 0.06 6.23 -10.37
CA PRO A 67 0.46 7.62 -10.13
C PRO A 67 0.87 7.81 -8.67
N GLY A 68 2.04 8.38 -8.46
CA GLY A 68 2.51 8.69 -7.11
C GLY A 68 2.03 10.06 -6.63
N PRO A 69 2.06 10.29 -5.33
CA PRO A 69 2.45 9.37 -4.27
C PRO A 69 1.42 8.26 -4.05
N THR A 70 1.92 7.10 -3.65
CA THR A 70 1.13 5.91 -3.41
C THR A 70 1.01 5.65 -1.91
N PHE A 71 -0.21 5.38 -1.44
CA PHE A 71 -0.48 4.94 -0.08
C PHE A 71 -0.64 3.42 -0.10
N ALA A 72 0.26 2.71 0.57
CA ALA A 72 0.17 1.26 0.69
C ALA A 72 -0.20 0.89 2.12
N TYR A 73 -1.10 -0.06 2.30
CA TYR A 73 -1.51 -0.46 3.63
C TYR A 73 -1.75 -1.97 3.73
N CYS A 74 -1.60 -2.47 4.96
CA CYS A 74 -2.02 -3.78 5.39
C CYS A 74 -2.61 -3.61 6.79
N ARG A 75 -2.66 -4.66 7.60
CA ARG A 75 -3.26 -4.53 8.93
C ARG A 75 -2.47 -3.61 9.86
N THR A 76 -1.13 -3.73 9.86
CA THR A 76 -0.26 -2.96 10.76
C THR A 76 0.75 -2.08 10.03
N GLY A 77 0.81 -2.18 8.71
CA GLY A 77 1.82 -1.52 7.90
C GLY A 77 3.08 -2.33 7.69
N PHE A 78 3.27 -3.41 8.45
CA PHE A 78 4.50 -4.21 8.41
C PHE A 78 4.71 -4.88 7.05
N ARG A 79 3.68 -5.53 6.51
CA ARG A 79 3.79 -6.21 5.21
C ARG A 79 4.10 -5.23 4.09
N SER A 80 3.40 -4.10 4.06
CA SER A 80 3.60 -3.07 3.05
C SER A 80 5.00 -2.48 3.13
N GLN A 81 5.48 -2.21 4.33
CA GLN A 81 6.83 -1.69 4.54
C GLN A 81 7.89 -2.71 4.11
N LYS A 82 7.68 -3.99 4.44
CA LYS A 82 8.59 -5.06 4.05
C LYS A 82 8.67 -5.20 2.54
N LEU A 83 7.51 -5.19 1.87
CA LEU A 83 7.45 -5.26 0.41
C LEU A 83 8.22 -4.10 -0.22
N TRP A 84 7.99 -2.89 0.26
CA TRP A 84 8.71 -1.73 -0.27
C TRP A 84 10.21 -1.86 -0.09
N SER A 85 10.66 -2.28 1.10
CA SER A 85 12.09 -2.48 1.39
C SER A 85 12.73 -3.45 0.40
N LEU A 86 12.01 -4.52 0.05
CA LEU A 86 12.53 -5.54 -0.86
C LEU A 86 12.59 -5.07 -2.31
N THR A 87 11.91 -3.99 -2.66
CA THR A 87 11.99 -3.40 -4.02
C THR A 87 13.13 -2.41 -4.17
N GLN A 88 13.79 -2.01 -3.07
CA GLN A 88 14.81 -0.97 -3.08
C GLN A 88 16.21 -1.57 -3.00
N PRO A 89 17.20 -0.95 -3.64
CA PRO A 89 18.60 -1.33 -3.41
C PRO A 89 18.99 -1.13 -1.95
N ALA A 90 19.88 -1.98 -1.43
CA ALA A 90 20.31 -1.93 -0.03
C ALA A 90 20.88 -0.56 0.38
N THR A 91 21.43 0.17 -0.57
CA THR A 91 22.06 1.48 -0.32
C THR A 91 21.16 2.65 -0.69
N ASN A 92 19.89 2.41 -0.97
CA ASN A 92 18.98 3.47 -1.41
C ASN A 92 18.64 4.42 -0.26
N PRO A 93 19.00 5.71 -0.35
CA PRO A 93 18.68 6.67 0.71
C PRO A 93 17.20 6.99 0.81
N LEU A 94 16.40 6.59 -0.20
CA LEU A 94 14.96 6.83 -0.19
C LEU A 94 14.23 6.04 0.88
N SER A 95 14.90 5.09 1.54
CA SER A 95 14.33 4.38 2.68
C SER A 95 13.85 5.33 3.78
N SER A 96 14.46 6.50 3.89
CA SER A 96 14.06 7.51 4.85
C SER A 96 12.70 8.14 4.54
N LEU A 97 12.18 7.93 3.33
CA LEU A 97 10.88 8.46 2.93
C LEU A 97 9.72 7.54 3.33
N ILE A 98 10.02 6.38 3.88
CA ILE A 98 8.99 5.47 4.38
C ILE A 98 8.48 6.00 5.71
N LYS A 99 7.17 6.16 5.79
CA LYS A 99 6.51 6.51 7.05
C LYS A 99 5.47 5.46 7.37
N THR A 100 5.59 4.87 8.55
CA THR A 100 4.60 3.93 9.04
C THR A 100 3.74 4.64 10.08
N VAL A 101 2.44 4.66 9.83
CA VAL A 101 1.46 5.22 10.77
C VAL A 101 0.64 4.05 11.29
N LYS A 102 0.69 3.84 12.59
CA LYS A 102 -0.02 2.71 13.23
C LYS A 102 -1.42 3.08 13.68
N GLU A 103 -2.03 4.06 13.07
CA GLU A 103 -3.40 4.41 13.36
C GLU A 103 -4.34 3.51 12.58
N ALA A 104 -5.30 2.91 13.26
CA ALA A 104 -6.29 2.02 12.66
C ALA A 104 -5.67 0.88 11.83
N GLY A 105 -4.44 0.48 12.13
CA GLY A 105 -3.78 -0.61 11.45
C GLY A 105 -3.29 -0.28 10.04
N ALA A 106 -3.10 0.98 9.72
CA ALA A 106 -2.64 1.39 8.40
C ALA A 106 -1.15 1.74 8.40
N GLY A 107 -0.45 1.35 7.34
CA GLY A 107 0.92 1.76 7.09
C GLY A 107 0.95 2.69 5.88
N VAL A 108 1.73 3.76 5.97
CA VAL A 108 1.87 4.72 4.89
C VAL A 108 3.26 4.58 4.28
N LEU A 109 3.28 4.29 2.99
CA LEU A 109 4.50 4.33 2.20
C LEU A 109 4.40 5.54 1.26
N ARG A 110 5.31 6.47 1.41
CA ARG A 110 5.40 7.59 0.50
C ARG A 110 6.61 7.37 -0.37
N ALA A 111 6.40 6.62 -1.45
CA ALA A 111 7.46 6.35 -2.42
C ALA A 111 7.42 7.43 -3.50
N ARG A 112 8.54 8.08 -3.70
CA ARG A 112 8.74 8.96 -4.86
C ARG A 112 9.55 8.18 -5.88
N ARG A 113 9.15 8.31 -7.09
CA ARG A 113 9.93 7.77 -8.19
C ARG A 113 10.92 8.80 -8.65
#